data_c040aa4f583a5c1622a43f96f6b7219f
#
_entry.id   c040aa4f583a5c1622a43f96f6b7219f
#
_cell.length_a   1.000
_cell.length_b   1.000
_cell.length_c   1.000
_cell.angle_alpha   90.00
_cell.angle_beta   90.00
_cell.angle_gamma   90.00
#
_symmetry.space_group_name_H-M   'P 1'
#
loop_
_entity.id
_entity.type
_entity.pdbx_description
1 polymer ?
#
loop_
_entity_poly.entity_id
_entity_poly.type
_entity_poly.pdbx_seq_one_letter_code
_entity_poly.pdbx_strand_id
1 'polypeptide(L)'
;MIKLTPPMGWNSWNTFGENINEKMIFETADVMAESGLRDKGYEYLVIDDCWSLRERDENGRLVPDPEKFPHGMKAVADYVHSKGLKFGMYSCAGNMTCAGYPGSYEHEFVDAETFASWDVDFLKYDYCYHSPILHGKYLYRQIGRAHV
;
A
#
# COMPACT_ATOMS: atom_id res chain seq x y z
N MET A 1 17.77 -9.94 2.41
CA MET A 1 18.25 -10.19 1.03
C MET A 1 17.17 -9.71 0.07
N ILE A 2 17.43 -8.68 -0.74
CA ILE A 2 16.47 -8.15 -1.71
C ILE A 2 16.21 -9.23 -2.76
N LYS A 3 14.97 -9.70 -2.89
CA LYS A 3 14.59 -10.58 -4.00
C LYS A 3 14.76 -9.80 -5.31
N LEU A 4 15.55 -10.29 -6.22
CA LEU A 4 15.79 -9.70 -7.55
C LEU A 4 14.69 -10.03 -8.56
N THR A 5 13.69 -10.82 -8.17
CA THR A 5 12.55 -11.19 -9.03
C THR A 5 11.38 -10.24 -8.80
N PRO A 6 10.64 -9.85 -9.85
CA PRO A 6 9.42 -9.05 -9.68
C PRO A 6 8.45 -9.72 -8.72
N PRO A 7 7.74 -8.94 -7.86
CA PRO A 7 6.71 -9.48 -7.01
C PRO A 7 5.56 -10.04 -7.86
N MET A 8 5.11 -11.24 -7.50
CA MET A 8 3.92 -11.86 -8.11
C MET A 8 2.77 -11.81 -7.12
N GLY A 9 1.60 -11.39 -7.59
CA GLY A 9 0.46 -11.27 -6.71
C GLY A 9 -0.75 -10.62 -7.40
N TRP A 10 -1.65 -10.12 -6.59
CA TRP A 10 -2.85 -9.44 -7.00
C TRP A 10 -2.86 -7.99 -6.50
N ASN A 11 -3.41 -7.08 -7.32
CA ASN A 11 -3.59 -5.68 -6.97
C ASN A 11 -5.04 -5.27 -7.26
N SER A 12 -5.62 -4.49 -6.36
CA SER A 12 -7.05 -4.18 -6.37
C SER A 12 -7.52 -3.28 -7.53
N TRP A 13 -6.61 -2.51 -8.15
CA TRP A 13 -7.01 -1.41 -9.04
C TRP A 13 -7.80 -1.84 -10.27
N ASN A 14 -7.28 -2.81 -11.02
CA ASN A 14 -7.87 -3.18 -12.31
C ASN A 14 -9.27 -3.78 -12.20
N THR A 15 -9.60 -4.36 -11.05
CA THR A 15 -10.91 -5.02 -10.83
C THR A 15 -11.88 -4.10 -10.10
N PHE A 16 -11.41 -3.38 -9.09
CA PHE A 16 -12.29 -2.67 -8.15
C PHE A 16 -12.11 -1.15 -8.16
N GLY A 17 -10.99 -0.62 -8.70
CA GLY A 17 -10.71 0.82 -8.67
C GLY A 17 -10.81 1.37 -7.24
N GLU A 18 -11.65 2.39 -7.06
CA GLU A 18 -11.89 3.02 -5.76
C GLU A 18 -12.83 2.22 -4.83
N ASN A 19 -13.55 1.21 -5.37
CA ASN A 19 -14.56 0.44 -4.64
C ASN A 19 -13.94 -0.70 -3.84
N ILE A 20 -12.99 -0.38 -2.98
CA ILE A 20 -12.30 -1.31 -2.10
C ILE A 20 -12.79 -1.18 -0.65
N ASN A 21 -12.77 -2.28 0.08
CA ASN A 21 -13.05 -2.32 1.51
C ASN A 21 -12.41 -3.55 2.16
N GLU A 22 -12.37 -3.55 3.49
CA GLU A 22 -11.76 -4.59 4.30
C GLU A 22 -12.31 -5.99 3.98
N LYS A 23 -13.64 -6.12 3.89
CA LYS A 23 -14.27 -7.41 3.59
C LYS A 23 -13.79 -8.01 2.28
N MET A 24 -13.74 -7.19 1.22
CA MET A 24 -13.26 -7.63 -0.09
C MET A 24 -11.79 -8.08 -0.05
N ILE A 25 -10.95 -7.38 0.72
CA ILE A 25 -9.55 -7.76 0.88
C ILE A 25 -9.43 -9.10 1.59
N PHE A 26 -10.23 -9.35 2.63
CA PHE A 26 -10.25 -10.63 3.33
C PHE A 26 -10.70 -11.78 2.42
N GLU A 27 -11.79 -11.59 1.69
CA GLU A 27 -12.29 -12.57 0.71
C GLU A 27 -11.26 -12.86 -0.40
N THR A 28 -10.54 -11.85 -0.86
CA THR A 28 -9.46 -12.02 -1.85
C THR A 28 -8.29 -12.81 -1.26
N ALA A 29 -7.89 -12.54 -0.03
CA ALA A 29 -6.83 -13.29 0.65
C ALA A 29 -7.20 -14.77 0.81
N ASP A 30 -8.46 -15.05 1.17
CA ASP A 30 -8.98 -16.42 1.26
C ASP A 30 -8.90 -17.14 -0.08
N VAL A 31 -9.39 -16.52 -1.15
CA VAL A 31 -9.34 -17.07 -2.51
C VAL A 31 -7.89 -17.33 -2.95
N MET A 32 -6.97 -16.41 -2.72
CA MET A 32 -5.56 -16.61 -3.10
C MET A 32 -4.92 -17.79 -2.36
N ALA A 33 -5.26 -17.98 -1.09
CA ALA A 33 -4.75 -19.09 -0.29
C ALA A 33 -5.39 -20.43 -0.69
N GLU A 34 -6.71 -20.48 -0.83
CA GLU A 34 -7.49 -21.71 -1.06
C GLU A 34 -7.40 -22.22 -2.51
N SER A 35 -7.27 -21.32 -3.50
CA SER A 35 -7.13 -21.71 -4.91
C SER A 35 -5.75 -22.26 -5.28
N GLY A 36 -4.79 -22.20 -4.36
CA GLY A 36 -3.41 -22.63 -4.60
C GLY A 36 -2.56 -21.57 -5.35
N LEU A 37 -3.06 -20.37 -5.59
CA LEU A 37 -2.30 -19.28 -6.21
C LEU A 37 -1.06 -18.93 -5.38
N ARG A 38 -1.22 -18.78 -4.06
CA ARG A 38 -0.10 -18.57 -3.13
C ARG A 38 1.00 -19.61 -3.32
N ASP A 39 0.65 -20.89 -3.41
CA ASP A 39 1.61 -22.01 -3.51
C ASP A 39 2.32 -22.03 -4.89
N LYS A 40 1.80 -21.28 -5.86
CA LYS A 40 2.42 -21.05 -7.18
C LYS A 40 3.27 -19.77 -7.21
N GLY A 41 3.42 -19.09 -6.07
CA GLY A 41 4.27 -17.91 -5.95
C GLY A 41 3.55 -16.56 -6.10
N TYR A 42 2.22 -16.54 -6.22
CA TYR A 42 1.42 -15.32 -6.17
C TYR A 42 1.22 -14.92 -4.70
N GLU A 43 2.27 -14.39 -4.09
CA GLU A 43 2.37 -14.19 -2.64
C GLU A 43 1.89 -12.83 -2.18
N TYR A 44 1.81 -11.83 -3.07
CA TYR A 44 1.50 -10.45 -2.71
C TYR A 44 0.03 -10.12 -2.94
N LEU A 45 -0.63 -9.61 -1.91
CA LEU A 45 -1.94 -8.97 -2.00
C LEU A 45 -1.75 -7.47 -1.76
N VAL A 46 -2.04 -6.66 -2.78
CA VAL A 46 -1.76 -5.22 -2.77
C VAL A 46 -3.05 -4.41 -2.85
N ILE A 47 -3.28 -3.56 -1.84
CA ILE A 47 -4.30 -2.51 -1.90
C ILE A 47 -3.73 -1.34 -2.71
N ASP A 48 -4.44 -0.94 -3.75
CA ASP A 48 -4.09 0.21 -4.58
C ASP A 48 -4.62 1.52 -4.00
N ASP A 49 -4.75 2.58 -4.79
CA ASP A 49 -5.19 3.92 -4.39
C ASP A 49 -6.59 3.92 -3.71
N CYS A 50 -6.98 5.05 -3.13
CA CYS A 50 -8.30 5.28 -2.51
C CYS A 50 -8.57 4.54 -1.19
N TRP A 51 -7.54 4.11 -0.47
CA TRP A 51 -7.66 3.45 0.82
C TRP A 51 -7.68 4.40 2.02
N SER A 52 -7.12 5.61 1.86
CA SER A 52 -7.00 6.62 2.94
C SER A 52 -8.11 7.65 2.90
N LEU A 53 -8.20 8.46 3.95
CA LEU A 53 -8.90 9.74 3.93
C LEU A 53 -8.15 10.74 3.02
N ARG A 54 -8.85 11.80 2.62
CA ARG A 54 -8.27 12.87 1.80
C ARG A 54 -7.43 13.87 2.58
N GLU A 55 -7.40 13.73 3.90
CA GLU A 55 -6.62 14.57 4.80
C GLU A 55 -5.77 13.70 5.72
N ARG A 56 -4.59 14.20 6.08
CA ARG A 56 -3.71 13.59 7.07
C ARG A 56 -4.19 13.95 8.47
N ASP A 57 -3.77 13.18 9.48
CA ASP A 57 -4.03 13.50 10.87
C ASP A 57 -3.18 14.69 11.36
N GLU A 58 -3.37 15.08 12.62
CA GLU A 58 -2.63 16.17 13.28
C GLU A 58 -1.12 15.93 13.36
N ASN A 59 -0.67 14.69 13.22
CA ASN A 59 0.74 14.28 13.21
C ASN A 59 1.29 14.13 11.78
N GLY A 60 0.52 14.49 10.76
CA GLY A 60 0.88 14.37 9.36
C GLY A 60 0.80 12.94 8.79
N ARG A 61 0.20 11.99 9.49
CA ARG A 61 0.08 10.60 9.07
C ARG A 61 -1.09 10.37 8.12
N LEU A 62 -0.92 9.43 7.22
CA LEU A 62 -2.01 8.92 6.41
C LEU A 62 -3.00 8.14 7.30
N VAL A 63 -4.28 8.37 7.08
CA VAL A 63 -5.37 7.77 7.88
C VAL A 63 -6.16 6.83 6.99
N PRO A 64 -6.28 5.53 7.31
CA PRO A 64 -7.20 4.64 6.61
C PRO A 64 -8.63 5.16 6.68
N ASP A 65 -9.38 5.05 5.57
CA ASP A 65 -10.79 5.42 5.56
C ASP A 65 -11.57 4.47 6.48
N PRO A 66 -12.17 4.95 7.59
CA PRO A 66 -12.84 4.11 8.57
C PRO A 66 -14.13 3.46 8.05
N GLU A 67 -14.74 4.00 6.98
CA GLU A 67 -15.91 3.37 6.35
C GLU A 67 -15.49 2.14 5.53
N LYS A 68 -14.30 2.19 4.94
CA LYS A 68 -13.73 1.10 4.14
C LYS A 68 -12.98 0.08 4.98
N PHE A 69 -12.24 0.56 5.98
CA PHE A 69 -11.32 -0.24 6.82
C PHE A 69 -11.55 0.04 8.31
N PRO A 70 -12.69 -0.39 8.86
CA PRO A 70 -13.13 -0.06 10.23
C PRO A 70 -12.17 -0.56 11.31
N HIS A 71 -11.39 -1.63 11.04
CA HIS A 71 -10.41 -2.16 11.99
C HIS A 71 -8.98 -1.66 11.74
N GLY A 72 -8.80 -0.78 10.74
CA GLY A 72 -7.51 -0.20 10.36
C GLY A 72 -6.58 -1.16 9.61
N MET A 73 -5.49 -0.60 9.05
CA MET A 73 -4.61 -1.37 8.14
C MET A 73 -3.79 -2.44 8.84
N LYS A 74 -3.46 -2.28 10.13
CA LYS A 74 -2.76 -3.33 10.88
C LYS A 74 -3.59 -4.61 10.96
N ALA A 75 -4.90 -4.51 11.22
CA ALA A 75 -5.78 -5.68 11.25
C ALA A 75 -5.90 -6.35 9.87
N VAL A 76 -5.90 -5.55 8.80
CA VAL A 76 -5.89 -6.06 7.42
C VAL A 76 -4.59 -6.80 7.13
N ALA A 77 -3.45 -6.22 7.47
CA ALA A 77 -2.14 -6.85 7.31
C ALA A 77 -2.06 -8.18 8.08
N ASP A 78 -2.49 -8.19 9.34
CA ASP A 78 -2.49 -9.40 10.17
C ASP A 78 -3.35 -10.52 9.56
N TYR A 79 -4.52 -10.17 9.01
CA TYR A 79 -5.36 -11.15 8.32
C TYR A 79 -4.68 -11.72 7.07
N VAL A 80 -4.13 -10.86 6.23
CA VAL A 80 -3.40 -11.28 5.01
C VAL A 80 -2.22 -12.18 5.38
N HIS A 81 -1.44 -11.82 6.39
CA HIS A 81 -0.32 -12.62 6.90
C HIS A 81 -0.79 -13.97 7.45
N SER A 82 -1.95 -14.01 8.11
CA SER A 82 -2.52 -15.28 8.63
C SER A 82 -2.82 -16.31 7.52
N LYS A 83 -3.00 -15.84 6.28
CA LYS A 83 -3.18 -16.68 5.08
C LYS A 83 -1.86 -17.08 4.41
N GLY A 84 -0.72 -16.68 5.00
CA GLY A 84 0.62 -16.92 4.43
C GLY A 84 0.93 -16.07 3.20
N LEU A 85 0.23 -14.95 3.04
CA LEU A 85 0.45 -13.95 2.00
C LEU A 85 1.25 -12.77 2.55
N LYS A 86 1.75 -11.92 1.66
CA LYS A 86 2.40 -10.65 1.96
C LYS A 86 1.46 -9.50 1.64
N PHE A 87 1.44 -8.53 2.54
CA PHE A 87 0.58 -7.36 2.43
C PHE A 87 1.30 -6.21 1.74
N GLY A 88 0.68 -5.66 0.69
CA GLY A 88 1.18 -4.49 -0.01
C GLY A 88 0.19 -3.33 0.03
N MET A 89 0.75 -2.12 -0.03
CA MET A 89 -0.02 -0.89 -0.08
C MET A 89 0.45 0.02 -1.22
N TYR A 90 -0.32 1.06 -1.45
CA TYR A 90 -0.07 2.06 -2.47
C TYR A 90 0.19 3.44 -1.85
N SER A 91 1.13 4.16 -2.42
CA SER A 91 1.30 5.60 -2.24
C SER A 91 1.91 6.22 -3.50
N CYS A 92 2.24 7.50 -3.45
CA CYS A 92 2.79 8.24 -4.59
C CYS A 92 3.91 9.17 -4.14
N ALA A 93 4.95 9.31 -4.95
CA ALA A 93 6.07 10.22 -4.71
C ALA A 93 5.72 11.71 -4.88
N GLY A 94 4.55 12.03 -5.44
CA GLY A 94 4.08 13.40 -5.62
C GLY A 94 3.27 13.91 -4.42
N ASN A 95 2.74 15.12 -4.56
CA ASN A 95 1.88 15.74 -3.55
C ASN A 95 0.54 14.99 -3.38
N MET A 96 0.05 14.42 -4.48
CA MET A 96 -1.20 13.68 -4.52
C MET A 96 -1.03 12.39 -5.31
N THR A 97 -1.81 11.37 -4.94
CA THR A 97 -1.98 10.15 -5.71
C THR A 97 -2.74 10.41 -7.02
N CYS A 98 -2.77 9.46 -7.95
CA CYS A 98 -3.48 9.62 -9.22
C CYS A 98 -4.98 9.89 -9.03
N ALA A 99 -5.60 9.42 -7.95
CA ALA A 99 -7.00 9.68 -7.59
C ALA A 99 -7.19 10.91 -6.68
N GLY A 100 -6.13 11.70 -6.43
CA GLY A 100 -6.20 12.95 -5.65
C GLY A 100 -6.26 12.76 -4.14
N TYR A 101 -5.70 11.68 -3.62
CA TYR A 101 -5.46 11.47 -2.19
C TYR A 101 -4.06 11.99 -1.80
N PRO A 102 -3.76 12.18 -0.50
CA PRO A 102 -2.44 12.65 -0.09
C PRO A 102 -1.31 11.71 -0.57
N GLY A 103 -0.34 12.27 -1.29
CA GLY A 103 0.90 11.59 -1.64
C GLY A 103 1.97 11.77 -0.57
N SER A 104 3.13 11.14 -0.74
CA SER A 104 4.19 11.10 0.28
C SER A 104 5.22 12.23 0.15
N TYR A 105 5.08 13.14 -0.81
CA TYR A 105 6.02 14.25 -0.97
C TYR A 105 6.13 15.09 0.32
N GLU A 106 7.36 15.30 0.82
CA GLU A 106 7.69 15.93 2.11
C GLU A 106 7.18 15.17 3.36
N HIS A 107 6.63 13.96 3.19
CA HIS A 107 6.13 13.11 4.28
C HIS A 107 6.72 11.70 4.23
N GLU A 108 7.77 11.46 3.42
CA GLU A 108 8.29 10.12 3.14
C GLU A 108 8.65 9.35 4.42
N PHE A 109 9.24 10.02 5.41
CA PHE A 109 9.65 9.38 6.65
C PHE A 109 8.46 8.99 7.53
N VAL A 110 7.51 9.91 7.72
CA VAL A 110 6.30 9.62 8.54
C VAL A 110 5.42 8.57 7.88
N ASP A 111 5.34 8.56 6.55
CA ASP A 111 4.60 7.53 5.81
C ASP A 111 5.28 6.17 5.91
N ALA A 112 6.62 6.11 5.79
CA ALA A 112 7.34 4.87 5.95
C ALA A 112 7.23 4.29 7.36
N GLU A 113 7.31 5.13 8.40
CA GLU A 113 7.05 4.72 9.79
C GLU A 113 5.62 4.21 9.97
N THR A 114 4.64 4.87 9.32
CA THR A 114 3.24 4.48 9.36
C THR A 114 3.03 3.12 8.71
N PHE A 115 3.56 2.89 7.50
CA PHE A 115 3.49 1.59 6.82
C PHE A 115 4.23 0.49 7.58
N ALA A 116 5.39 0.80 8.15
CA ALA A 116 6.13 -0.15 8.99
C ALA A 116 5.35 -0.53 10.26
N SER A 117 4.62 0.41 10.86
CA SER A 117 3.77 0.13 12.04
C SER A 117 2.60 -0.81 11.75
N TRP A 118 2.21 -0.92 10.49
CA TRP A 118 1.18 -1.85 10.01
C TRP A 118 1.73 -3.17 9.46
N ASP A 119 3.05 -3.39 9.52
CA ASP A 119 3.74 -4.55 8.95
C ASP A 119 3.51 -4.71 7.43
N VAL A 120 3.61 -3.61 6.68
CA VAL A 120 3.51 -3.62 5.22
C VAL A 120 4.78 -4.21 4.61
N ASP A 121 4.66 -5.24 3.78
CA ASP A 121 5.79 -5.93 3.13
C ASP A 121 6.20 -5.32 1.79
N PHE A 122 5.29 -4.62 1.12
CA PHE A 122 5.48 -4.09 -0.22
C PHE A 122 4.77 -2.76 -0.42
N LEU A 123 5.45 -1.81 -1.04
CA LEU A 123 4.88 -0.53 -1.41
C LEU A 123 4.89 -0.38 -2.94
N LYS A 124 3.70 -0.30 -3.56
CA LYS A 124 3.53 0.24 -4.90
C LYS A 124 3.63 1.76 -4.80
N TYR A 125 4.66 2.34 -5.41
CA TYR A 125 4.97 3.75 -5.27
C TYR A 125 4.93 4.46 -6.62
N ASP A 126 3.85 5.15 -6.87
CA ASP A 126 3.55 5.83 -8.13
C ASP A 126 4.23 7.21 -8.25
N TYR A 127 4.11 7.84 -9.41
CA TYR A 127 4.76 9.11 -9.73
C TYR A 127 3.78 10.10 -10.35
N CYS A 128 2.66 10.37 -9.63
CA CYS A 128 1.61 11.31 -10.04
C CYS A 128 1.83 12.67 -9.38
N TYR A 129 1.37 13.74 -10.01
CA TYR A 129 1.36 15.13 -9.48
C TYR A 129 2.68 15.57 -8.84
N HIS A 130 3.80 15.22 -9.43
CA HIS A 130 5.12 15.65 -8.99
C HIS A 130 5.54 16.95 -9.69
N SER A 131 6.44 17.72 -9.05
CA SER A 131 7.08 18.84 -9.69
C SER A 131 8.06 18.35 -10.78
N PRO A 132 8.03 18.93 -11.99
CA PRO A 132 8.98 18.56 -13.05
C PRO A 132 10.44 18.88 -12.71
N ILE A 133 10.69 19.67 -11.67
CA ILE A 133 12.03 20.06 -11.21
C ILE A 133 12.64 19.00 -10.29
N LEU A 134 11.82 18.15 -9.68
CA LEU A 134 12.29 17.11 -8.77
C LEU A 134 12.61 15.81 -9.52
N HIS A 135 13.85 15.35 -9.36
CA HIS A 135 14.26 14.08 -9.96
C HIS A 135 13.61 12.89 -9.22
N GLY A 136 12.78 12.11 -9.92
CA GLY A 136 12.09 10.95 -9.37
C GLY A 136 12.98 10.00 -8.59
N LYS A 137 14.22 9.77 -9.05
CA LYS A 137 15.21 8.96 -8.35
C LYS A 137 15.51 9.44 -6.93
N TYR A 138 15.44 10.74 -6.67
CA TYR A 138 15.62 11.30 -5.33
C TYR A 138 14.42 10.95 -4.44
N LEU A 139 13.21 11.16 -4.91
CA LEU A 139 11.97 10.89 -4.17
C LEU A 139 11.84 9.40 -3.80
N TYR A 140 12.12 8.49 -4.75
CA TYR A 140 12.12 7.05 -4.46
C TYR A 140 13.20 6.62 -3.45
N ARG A 141 14.32 7.35 -3.37
CA ARG A 141 15.35 7.09 -2.35
C ARG A 141 14.93 7.55 -0.96
N GLN A 142 14.11 8.58 -0.85
CA GLN A 142 13.67 9.07 0.46
C GLN A 142 12.77 8.05 1.14
N ILE A 143 11.73 7.54 0.47
CA ILE A 143 10.86 6.52 1.05
C ILE A 143 11.62 5.23 1.38
N GLY A 144 12.59 4.85 0.54
CA GLY A 144 13.41 3.65 0.76
C GLY A 144 14.38 3.76 1.95
N ARG A 145 14.80 4.97 2.32
CA ARG A 145 15.69 5.19 3.49
C ARG A 145 14.98 5.11 4.83
N ALA A 146 13.68 5.33 4.83
CA ALA A 146 12.87 5.29 6.03
C ALA A 146 12.60 3.85 6.53
N HIS A 147 12.91 2.84 5.72
CA HIS A 147 12.75 1.41 6.03
C HIS A 147 14.03 0.72 6.51
N VAL A 148 15.09 1.45 6.85
CA VAL A 148 16.37 0.86 7.32
C VAL A 148 16.56 1.08 8.80
#